data_60d28326d26e5d56e104d7f97018464a
#
_entry.id   60d28326d26e5d56e104d7f97018464a
#
_cell.length_a   1.000
_cell.length_b   1.000
_cell.length_c   1.000
_cell.angle_alpha   90.00
_cell.angle_beta   90.00
_cell.angle_gamma   90.00
#
_symmetry.space_group_name_H-M   'P 1'
#
loop_
_entity.id
_entity.type
_entity.pdbx_description
1 polymer ?
#
loop_
_entity_poly.entity_id
_entity_poly.type
_entity_poly.pdbx_seq_one_letter_code
_entity_poly.pdbx_strand_id
1 'polypeptide(L)'
;MPAYIPNPAVLIDGVTYTGDTLNGVSIITGRTSVDEQPRAGYCTITLITFDNDIPVVEIDHSVQVEIDDTTGTPVIIFAGFVSDVERSIQSYGSVGFATTTRITGVGSLARLNRRLVGGTGFSKEFDGTRIYNIISEATAERWQDTPAGVEWQNVDPTLTWATYNPYLGDIDVPGAYELTAYSSGETNAFNLAGIAANSARGILYEGRDGRLNYDDVSFRINEVATNGYTTIPTNVILASNLSSIERMSDLANDVTVIYKNGQTETATDATSISEYGQLAVNVSTVLENDYDAETIVDYYLSTRSIPRRSLSSITIPLQLDSMENVLRDDLIEVYNGMPLDLNPPDSIYVGDFRGFVEGITWTINQYEVFLTLYLTEYALSVVAQNWNQVSPSEAWNTVSGTLDWANAQVVA
;
A
#
# COMPACT_ATOMS: atom_id res chain seq x y z
N MET A 1 -28.30 -6.06 -17.32
CA MET A 1 -28.16 -6.47 -15.91
C MET A 1 -28.72 -5.37 -15.05
N PRO A 2 -29.22 -5.59 -13.83
CA PRO A 2 -29.51 -4.47 -12.94
C PRO A 2 -28.22 -3.66 -12.72
N ALA A 3 -28.36 -2.32 -12.62
CA ALA A 3 -27.22 -1.46 -12.34
C ALA A 3 -26.61 -1.84 -10.98
N TYR A 4 -25.29 -1.86 -10.91
CA TYR A 4 -24.59 -2.10 -9.65
C TYR A 4 -24.86 -0.96 -8.66
N ILE A 5 -25.21 -1.30 -7.44
CA ILE A 5 -25.45 -0.36 -6.34
C ILE A 5 -24.48 -0.70 -5.21
N PRO A 6 -23.54 0.18 -4.87
CA PRO A 6 -22.45 -0.11 -3.92
C PRO A 6 -22.87 -0.17 -2.44
N ASN A 7 -24.06 0.34 -2.09
CA ASN A 7 -24.64 0.37 -0.73
C ASN A 7 -23.58 0.70 0.36
N PRO A 8 -22.93 1.85 0.33
CA PRO A 8 -21.86 2.14 1.28
C PRO A 8 -22.39 2.14 2.73
N ALA A 9 -21.64 1.53 3.62
CA ALA A 9 -21.91 1.49 5.06
C ALA A 9 -20.67 1.90 5.86
N VAL A 10 -20.90 2.60 6.95
CA VAL A 10 -19.87 2.97 7.93
C VAL A 10 -20.28 2.42 9.28
N LEU A 11 -19.43 1.59 9.86
CA LEU A 11 -19.61 1.07 11.21
C LEU A 11 -18.68 1.83 12.15
N ILE A 12 -19.22 2.39 13.22
CA ILE A 12 -18.44 3.06 14.27
C ILE A 12 -18.86 2.45 15.59
N ASP A 13 -17.93 1.77 16.25
CA ASP A 13 -18.14 1.04 17.50
C ASP A 13 -19.41 0.14 17.45
N GLY A 14 -19.57 -0.57 16.32
CA GLY A 14 -20.71 -1.47 16.08
C GLY A 14 -22.02 -0.79 15.67
N VAL A 15 -22.07 0.54 15.59
CA VAL A 15 -23.22 1.29 15.08
C VAL A 15 -23.06 1.55 13.57
N THR A 16 -24.04 1.12 12.77
CA THR A 16 -24.02 1.25 11.32
C THR A 16 -24.70 2.53 10.85
N TYR A 17 -24.02 3.29 10.00
CA TYR A 17 -24.53 4.49 9.32
C TYR A 17 -24.59 4.24 7.81
N THR A 18 -25.75 4.39 7.22
CA THR A 18 -26.02 4.14 5.79
C THR A 18 -27.01 5.16 5.21
N GLY A 19 -27.23 5.11 3.91
CA GLY A 19 -28.31 5.82 3.22
C GLY A 19 -28.28 7.32 3.46
N ASP A 20 -29.43 7.89 3.87
CA ASP A 20 -29.62 9.34 3.98
C ASP A 20 -28.76 10.00 5.07
N THR A 21 -28.25 9.23 6.03
CA THR A 21 -27.35 9.74 7.07
C THR A 21 -25.93 9.86 6.56
N LEU A 22 -25.49 8.98 5.68
CA LEU A 22 -24.13 8.95 5.14
C LEU A 22 -24.04 9.84 3.88
N ASN A 23 -23.46 11.03 4.02
CA ASN A 23 -23.35 11.98 2.92
C ASN A 23 -22.13 11.77 2.04
N GLY A 24 -21.04 11.21 2.59
CA GLY A 24 -19.85 10.89 1.81
C GLY A 24 -18.71 10.34 2.65
N VAL A 25 -17.84 9.58 1.98
CA VAL A 25 -16.62 9.01 2.54
C VAL A 25 -15.47 9.24 1.58
N SER A 26 -14.32 9.61 2.11
CA SER A 26 -13.06 9.66 1.36
C SER A 26 -12.01 8.88 2.14
N ILE A 27 -11.35 7.92 1.48
CA ILE A 27 -10.32 7.08 2.07
C ILE A 27 -9.05 7.21 1.23
N ILE A 28 -7.90 7.30 1.89
CA ILE A 28 -6.58 7.29 1.26
C ILE A 28 -5.72 6.30 2.00
N THR A 29 -5.15 5.32 1.30
CA THR A 29 -4.24 4.31 1.85
C THR A 29 -3.03 4.10 0.94
N GLY A 30 -1.95 3.54 1.47
CA GLY A 30 -0.75 3.24 0.70
C GLY A 30 0.15 4.46 0.48
N ARG A 31 0.78 4.53 -0.68
CA ARG A 31 1.74 5.57 -1.11
C ARG A 31 1.48 6.03 -2.54
N THR A 32 2.06 7.15 -2.94
CA THR A 32 1.91 7.69 -4.29
C THR A 32 3.10 7.39 -5.20
N SER A 33 4.19 6.90 -4.64
CA SER A 33 5.43 6.58 -5.35
C SER A 33 6.14 5.40 -4.70
N VAL A 34 6.83 4.60 -5.50
CA VAL A 34 7.64 3.45 -5.05
C VAL A 34 8.80 3.85 -4.13
N ASP A 35 9.22 5.10 -4.17
CA ASP A 35 10.35 5.63 -3.38
C ASP A 35 9.97 6.05 -1.95
N GLU A 36 8.68 6.05 -1.64
CA GLU A 36 8.18 6.43 -0.32
C GLU A 36 7.62 5.20 0.41
N GLN A 37 7.69 5.19 1.74
CA GLN A 37 6.90 4.23 2.50
C GLN A 37 5.45 4.69 2.61
N PRO A 38 4.49 3.76 2.68
CA PRO A 38 3.10 4.07 2.96
C PRO A 38 2.93 4.89 4.23
N ARG A 39 2.00 5.81 4.20
CA ARG A 39 1.54 6.56 5.37
C ARG A 39 0.36 5.86 6.00
N ALA A 40 0.05 6.24 7.24
CA ALA A 40 -1.18 5.76 7.88
C ALA A 40 -2.40 6.09 7.01
N GLY A 41 -3.26 5.11 6.82
CA GLY A 41 -4.51 5.28 6.12
C GLY A 41 -5.35 6.36 6.78
N TYR A 42 -6.04 7.13 5.97
CA TYR A 42 -6.85 8.27 6.40
C TYR A 42 -8.24 8.15 5.80
N CYS A 43 -9.25 8.24 6.65
CA CYS A 43 -10.65 8.20 6.26
C CYS A 43 -11.37 9.46 6.75
N THR A 44 -12.07 10.16 5.87
CA THR A 44 -13.01 11.23 6.26
C THR A 44 -14.43 10.79 5.97
N ILE A 45 -15.27 10.82 6.99
CA ILE A 45 -16.68 10.44 6.91
C ILE A 45 -17.52 11.68 7.23
N THR A 46 -18.53 11.94 6.43
CA THR A 46 -19.50 13.03 6.67
C THR A 46 -20.88 12.44 6.89
N LEU A 47 -21.42 12.63 8.10
CA LEU A 47 -22.78 12.26 8.46
C LEU A 47 -23.65 13.51 8.54
N ILE A 48 -24.91 13.40 8.09
CA ILE A 48 -25.94 14.44 8.24
C ILE A 48 -27.10 13.85 9.03
N THR A 49 -27.46 14.51 10.11
CA THR A 49 -28.60 14.12 10.96
C THR A 49 -29.52 15.30 11.17
N PHE A 50 -30.79 15.02 11.48
CA PHE A 50 -31.84 16.00 11.69
C PHE A 50 -32.38 15.93 13.12
N ASP A 51 -33.07 16.98 13.55
CA ASP A 51 -33.88 17.00 14.79
C ASP A 51 -33.11 16.62 16.09
N ASN A 52 -31.86 17.06 16.23
CA ASN A 52 -30.98 16.75 17.36
C ASN A 52 -30.57 15.26 17.50
N ASP A 53 -30.78 14.47 16.48
CA ASP A 53 -30.23 13.12 16.43
C ASP A 53 -28.70 13.25 16.19
N ILE A 54 -27.93 13.01 17.25
CA ILE A 54 -26.47 13.17 17.22
C ILE A 54 -25.82 11.79 17.19
N PRO A 55 -24.97 11.50 16.18
CA PRO A 55 -24.25 10.24 16.12
C PRO A 55 -23.38 10.04 17.39
N VAL A 56 -23.47 8.85 17.99
CA VAL A 56 -22.63 8.49 19.14
C VAL A 56 -21.25 8.09 18.63
N VAL A 57 -20.37 9.08 18.56
CA VAL A 57 -18.99 8.88 18.09
C VAL A 57 -18.04 9.53 19.07
N GLU A 58 -17.07 8.75 19.53
CA GLU A 58 -16.02 9.18 20.45
C GLU A 58 -14.64 8.93 19.82
N ILE A 59 -13.62 9.59 20.37
CA ILE A 59 -12.22 9.36 19.98
C ILE A 59 -11.81 7.95 20.36
N ASP A 60 -11.03 7.30 19.49
CA ASP A 60 -10.55 5.92 19.60
C ASP A 60 -11.62 4.82 19.39
N HIS A 61 -12.87 5.19 19.08
CA HIS A 61 -13.86 4.22 18.59
C HIS A 61 -13.36 3.56 17.31
N SER A 62 -13.67 2.27 17.13
CA SER A 62 -13.37 1.56 15.87
C SER A 62 -14.17 2.16 14.71
N VAL A 63 -13.54 2.23 13.54
CA VAL A 63 -14.18 2.67 12.29
C VAL A 63 -13.96 1.59 11.24
N GLN A 64 -15.01 1.20 10.57
CA GLN A 64 -14.98 0.31 9.41
C GLN A 64 -15.84 0.89 8.30
N VAL A 65 -15.34 0.87 7.08
CA VAL A 65 -16.09 1.28 5.89
C VAL A 65 -16.23 0.08 4.98
N GLU A 66 -17.45 -0.16 4.53
CA GLU A 66 -17.84 -1.29 3.68
C GLU A 66 -18.57 -0.79 2.44
N ILE A 67 -18.44 -1.56 1.36
CA ILE A 67 -19.30 -1.47 0.17
C ILE A 67 -19.70 -2.89 -0.22
N ASP A 68 -20.88 -3.03 -0.84
CA ASP A 68 -21.33 -4.32 -1.32
C ASP A 68 -20.57 -4.73 -2.59
N ASP A 69 -20.21 -6.02 -2.71
CA ASP A 69 -19.81 -6.61 -3.98
C ASP A 69 -21.00 -6.76 -4.94
N THR A 70 -20.77 -7.36 -6.11
CA THR A 70 -21.83 -7.57 -7.12
C THR A 70 -22.87 -8.60 -6.69
N THR A 71 -22.62 -9.38 -5.64
CA THR A 71 -23.55 -10.34 -5.06
C THR A 71 -24.39 -9.73 -3.92
N GLY A 72 -24.04 -8.54 -3.46
CA GLY A 72 -24.62 -7.87 -2.30
C GLY A 72 -23.98 -8.29 -0.97
N THR A 73 -22.76 -8.80 -1.01
CA THR A 73 -21.99 -9.14 0.19
C THR A 73 -21.14 -7.94 0.59
N PRO A 74 -21.21 -7.46 1.87
CA PRO A 74 -20.36 -6.37 2.33
C PRO A 74 -18.88 -6.73 2.30
N VAL A 75 -18.07 -5.85 1.72
CA VAL A 75 -16.60 -5.94 1.65
C VAL A 75 -16.00 -4.76 2.38
N ILE A 76 -15.12 -5.04 3.34
CA ILE A 76 -14.37 -4.01 4.06
C ILE A 76 -13.36 -3.38 3.11
N ILE A 77 -13.40 -2.05 2.98
CA ILE A 77 -12.44 -1.28 2.20
C ILE A 77 -11.54 -0.39 3.06
N PHE A 78 -11.88 -0.21 4.33
CA PHE A 78 -11.08 0.49 5.32
C PHE A 78 -11.46 0.05 6.73
N ALA A 79 -10.46 -0.16 7.59
CA ALA A 79 -10.63 -0.30 9.02
C ALA A 79 -9.58 0.52 9.79
N GLY A 80 -9.99 1.13 10.88
CA GLY A 80 -9.14 2.00 11.68
C GLY A 80 -9.85 2.46 12.95
N PHE A 81 -9.51 3.65 13.42
CA PHE A 81 -10.10 4.24 14.63
C PHE A 81 -10.31 5.75 14.48
N VAL A 82 -11.28 6.29 15.21
CA VAL A 82 -11.62 7.71 15.21
C VAL A 82 -10.49 8.53 15.83
N SER A 83 -9.93 9.49 15.09
CA SER A 83 -8.94 10.45 15.60
C SER A 83 -9.56 11.80 15.94
N ASP A 84 -10.55 12.26 15.18
CA ASP A 84 -11.18 13.57 15.34
C ASP A 84 -12.67 13.51 15.01
N VAL A 85 -13.44 14.32 15.71
CA VAL A 85 -14.88 14.51 15.48
C VAL A 85 -15.21 15.99 15.49
N GLU A 86 -15.66 16.50 14.35
CA GLU A 86 -16.12 17.87 14.20
C GLU A 86 -17.64 17.90 14.00
N ARG A 87 -18.35 18.78 14.70
CA ARG A 87 -19.80 18.94 14.56
C ARG A 87 -20.15 20.37 14.23
N SER A 88 -20.99 20.56 13.22
CA SER A 88 -21.49 21.86 12.81
C SER A 88 -23.00 21.82 12.60
N ILE A 89 -23.68 22.92 12.89
CA ILE A 89 -25.11 23.04 12.71
C ILE A 89 -25.38 23.92 11.49
N GLN A 90 -26.23 23.42 10.61
CA GLN A 90 -26.76 24.15 9.47
C GLN A 90 -28.24 24.47 9.68
N SER A 91 -28.67 25.67 9.37
CA SER A 91 -30.06 26.05 9.46
C SER A 91 -30.72 25.99 8.09
N TYR A 92 -31.87 25.33 8.01
CA TYR A 92 -32.69 25.22 6.79
C TYR A 92 -33.99 26.06 6.89
N GLY A 93 -33.93 27.24 7.45
CA GLY A 93 -35.08 28.15 7.56
C GLY A 93 -36.18 27.57 8.46
N SER A 94 -37.39 27.40 7.92
CA SER A 94 -38.58 26.94 8.68
C SER A 94 -38.65 25.41 8.89
N VAL A 95 -37.71 24.64 8.31
CA VAL A 95 -37.77 23.17 8.32
C VAL A 95 -36.95 22.58 9.49
N GLY A 96 -36.35 23.41 10.32
CA GLY A 96 -35.45 22.99 11.40
C GLY A 96 -33.98 23.14 11.03
N PHE A 97 -33.10 22.45 11.72
CA PHE A 97 -31.67 22.46 11.45
C PHE A 97 -31.15 21.02 11.28
N ALA A 98 -30.16 20.89 10.43
CA ALA A 98 -29.38 19.67 10.29
C ALA A 98 -28.05 19.82 11.02
N THR A 99 -27.56 18.75 11.60
CA THR A 99 -26.22 18.65 12.14
C THR A 99 -25.34 17.87 11.17
N THR A 100 -24.22 18.47 10.78
CA THR A 100 -23.16 17.79 10.04
C THR A 100 -22.11 17.34 11.01
N THR A 101 -21.88 16.04 11.07
CA THR A 101 -20.77 15.43 11.84
C THR A 101 -19.72 14.95 10.86
N ARG A 102 -18.54 15.55 10.94
CA ARG A 102 -17.35 15.12 10.20
C ARG A 102 -16.46 14.32 11.11
N ILE A 103 -16.13 13.09 10.70
CA ILE A 103 -15.33 12.16 11.47
C ILE A 103 -14.08 11.89 10.69
N THR A 104 -12.94 11.96 11.35
CA THR A 104 -11.66 11.54 10.79
C THR A 104 -11.28 10.20 11.40
N GLY A 105 -11.12 9.19 10.56
CA GLY A 105 -10.56 7.88 10.91
C GLY A 105 -9.11 7.78 10.46
N VAL A 106 -8.29 7.09 11.23
CA VAL A 106 -6.89 6.79 10.90
C VAL A 106 -6.60 5.32 11.09
N GLY A 107 -5.72 4.79 10.27
CA GLY A 107 -5.36 3.36 10.32
C GLY A 107 -4.32 3.02 11.38
N SER A 108 -3.95 1.75 11.43
CA SER A 108 -3.09 1.18 12.49
C SER A 108 -1.65 1.68 12.46
N LEU A 109 -1.10 2.10 11.30
CA LEU A 109 0.22 2.73 11.23
C LEU A 109 0.30 4.00 12.09
N ALA A 110 -0.82 4.71 12.27
CA ALA A 110 -0.88 5.85 13.17
C ALA A 110 -0.65 5.47 14.64
N ARG A 111 -0.99 4.24 15.04
CA ARG A 111 -0.68 3.71 16.39
C ARG A 111 0.81 3.47 16.55
N LEU A 112 1.51 2.93 15.53
CA LEU A 112 2.96 2.77 15.56
C LEU A 112 3.68 4.11 15.76
N ASN A 113 3.16 5.19 15.16
CA ASN A 113 3.75 6.52 15.29
C ASN A 113 3.66 7.10 16.71
N ARG A 114 2.84 6.54 17.57
CA ARG A 114 2.68 6.95 18.99
C ARG A 114 3.35 6.01 19.97
N ARG A 115 4.05 4.98 19.51
CA ARG A 115 4.72 3.98 20.35
C ARG A 115 6.23 4.12 20.25
N LEU A 116 6.91 3.90 21.37
CA LEU A 116 8.36 3.82 21.44
C LEU A 116 8.77 2.35 21.59
N VAL A 117 9.80 1.96 20.85
CA VAL A 117 10.35 0.60 20.82
C VAL A 117 11.88 0.62 20.79
N GLY A 118 12.49 -0.55 20.93
CA GLY A 118 13.94 -0.71 20.81
C GLY A 118 14.72 -0.40 22.08
N GLY A 119 14.06 -0.30 23.23
CA GLY A 119 14.71 -0.06 24.52
C GLY A 119 15.76 -1.10 24.86
N THR A 120 15.59 -2.36 24.44
CA THR A 120 16.56 -3.45 24.58
C THR A 120 17.50 -3.60 23.38
N GLY A 121 17.25 -2.86 22.30
CA GLY A 121 17.89 -3.03 21.00
C GLY A 121 17.41 -4.27 20.25
N PHE A 122 17.85 -4.39 19.01
CA PHE A 122 17.58 -5.55 18.15
C PHE A 122 18.91 -6.15 17.70
N SER A 123 18.96 -7.48 17.67
CA SER A 123 20.14 -8.20 17.14
C SER A 123 20.26 -7.99 15.63
N LYS A 124 21.36 -8.40 15.04
CA LYS A 124 21.49 -8.57 13.60
C LYS A 124 20.47 -9.62 13.15
N GLU A 125 19.59 -9.27 12.22
CA GLU A 125 18.47 -10.10 11.77
C GLU A 125 17.96 -9.63 10.41
N PHE A 126 17.14 -10.46 9.74
CA PHE A 126 16.52 -10.11 8.48
C PHE A 126 15.42 -9.05 8.68
N ASP A 127 15.16 -8.30 7.62
CA ASP A 127 14.23 -7.17 7.58
C ASP A 127 12.81 -7.54 8.04
N GLY A 128 12.23 -8.62 7.51
CA GLY A 128 10.89 -9.06 7.94
C GLY A 128 10.86 -9.46 9.40
N THR A 129 11.88 -10.15 9.90
CA THR A 129 12.01 -10.49 11.32
C THR A 129 12.10 -9.22 12.18
N ARG A 130 12.88 -8.21 11.74
CA ARG A 130 13.01 -6.93 12.42
C ARG A 130 11.67 -6.22 12.51
N ILE A 131 10.94 -6.16 11.41
CA ILE A 131 9.63 -5.49 11.33
C ILE A 131 8.62 -6.22 12.21
N TYR A 132 8.58 -7.55 12.16
CA TYR A 132 7.74 -8.36 13.05
C TYR A 132 8.01 -8.04 14.53
N ASN A 133 9.29 -7.99 14.93
CA ASN A 133 9.68 -7.68 16.30
C ASN A 133 9.29 -6.26 16.72
N ILE A 134 9.48 -5.26 15.83
CA ILE A 134 9.07 -3.86 16.08
C ILE A 134 7.56 -3.76 16.27
N ILE A 135 6.77 -4.34 15.36
CA ILE A 135 5.31 -4.30 15.45
C ILE A 135 4.85 -5.02 16.73
N SER A 136 5.39 -6.21 16.99
CA SER A 136 5.03 -6.99 18.18
C SER A 136 5.34 -6.23 19.48
N GLU A 137 6.50 -5.54 19.58
CA GLU A 137 6.83 -4.72 20.73
C GLU A 137 5.91 -3.49 20.86
N ALA A 138 5.60 -2.83 19.73
CA ALA A 138 4.80 -1.61 19.70
C ALA A 138 3.31 -1.85 20.00
N THR A 139 2.78 -2.99 19.54
CA THR A 139 1.35 -3.29 19.58
C THR A 139 1.01 -4.42 20.55
N ALA A 140 2.01 -4.96 21.29
CA ALA A 140 1.76 -5.94 22.33
C ALA A 140 0.75 -5.38 23.31
N GLU A 141 -0.44 -5.97 23.31
CA GLU A 141 -1.47 -5.61 24.25
C GLU A 141 -1.15 -6.21 25.61
N ARG A 142 -1.23 -5.39 26.63
CA ARG A 142 -1.25 -5.90 28.00
C ARG A 142 -2.61 -6.53 28.25
N TRP A 143 -2.66 -7.54 29.09
CA TRP A 143 -3.92 -8.16 29.52
C TRP A 143 -5.03 -7.15 29.87
N GLN A 144 -4.65 -5.99 30.40
CA GLN A 144 -5.55 -4.91 30.80
C GLN A 144 -6.11 -4.11 29.62
N ASP A 145 -5.47 -4.19 28.46
CA ASP A 145 -5.79 -3.41 27.26
C ASP A 145 -6.57 -4.25 26.22
N THR A 146 -6.87 -5.52 26.56
CA THR A 146 -7.63 -6.41 25.66
C THR A 146 -9.05 -5.90 25.53
N PRO A 147 -9.53 -5.60 24.30
CA PRO A 147 -10.90 -5.11 24.09
C PRO A 147 -11.94 -6.07 24.67
N ALA A 148 -12.97 -5.52 25.29
CA ALA A 148 -14.04 -6.28 25.96
C ALA A 148 -14.91 -7.13 25.00
N GLY A 149 -14.63 -7.12 23.70
CA GLY A 149 -15.37 -7.83 22.64
C GLY A 149 -14.58 -8.90 21.91
N VAL A 150 -13.41 -9.32 22.40
CA VAL A 150 -12.68 -10.42 21.78
C VAL A 150 -13.48 -11.72 21.92
N GLU A 151 -14.12 -12.13 20.83
CA GLU A 151 -14.79 -13.43 20.76
C GLU A 151 -13.77 -14.54 20.59
N TRP A 152 -13.55 -15.31 21.64
CA TRP A 152 -12.66 -16.47 21.65
C TRP A 152 -12.98 -17.55 20.61
N GLN A 153 -14.18 -17.52 20.07
CA GLN A 153 -14.67 -18.55 19.15
C GLN A 153 -13.95 -18.58 17.80
N ASN A 154 -13.34 -17.46 17.41
CA ASN A 154 -12.65 -17.33 16.13
C ASN A 154 -11.11 -17.25 16.26
N VAL A 155 -10.58 -17.41 17.46
CA VAL A 155 -9.13 -17.39 17.67
C VAL A 155 -8.56 -18.77 17.37
N ASP A 156 -7.49 -18.82 16.60
CA ASP A 156 -6.72 -20.06 16.38
C ASP A 156 -6.38 -20.67 17.75
N PRO A 157 -6.81 -21.93 18.03
CA PRO A 157 -6.56 -22.56 19.32
C PRO A 157 -5.08 -22.79 19.63
N THR A 158 -4.19 -22.60 18.65
CA THR A 158 -2.72 -22.63 18.84
C THR A 158 -2.18 -21.32 19.38
N LEU A 159 -2.94 -20.22 19.31
CA LEU A 159 -2.53 -18.92 19.81
C LEU A 159 -2.82 -18.82 21.32
N THR A 160 -1.86 -18.26 22.03
CA THR A 160 -2.02 -17.90 23.44
C THR A 160 -2.25 -16.40 23.58
N TRP A 161 -2.79 -15.94 24.72
CA TRP A 161 -2.90 -14.50 24.99
C TRP A 161 -1.58 -13.73 24.84
N ALA A 162 -0.46 -14.36 25.07
CA ALA A 162 0.86 -13.76 24.91
C ALA A 162 1.27 -13.57 23.45
N THR A 163 0.61 -14.26 22.52
CA THR A 163 0.92 -14.23 21.09
C THR A 163 -0.18 -13.59 20.24
N TYR A 164 -1.34 -13.28 20.85
CA TYR A 164 -2.42 -12.60 20.14
C TYR A 164 -2.09 -11.13 19.94
N ASN A 165 -2.11 -10.70 18.70
CA ASN A 165 -1.90 -9.31 18.30
C ASN A 165 -2.90 -8.96 17.19
N PRO A 166 -3.99 -8.20 17.51
CA PRO A 166 -5.03 -7.89 16.51
C PRO A 166 -4.55 -6.97 15.38
N TYR A 167 -3.42 -6.31 15.55
CA TYR A 167 -2.85 -5.41 14.54
C TYR A 167 -1.85 -6.08 13.61
N LEU A 168 -1.43 -7.32 13.92
CA LEU A 168 -0.47 -8.05 13.11
C LEU A 168 -1.20 -8.76 11.96
N GLY A 169 -0.87 -8.37 10.75
CA GLY A 169 -1.31 -9.00 9.51
C GLY A 169 -0.29 -9.99 8.97
N ASP A 170 -0.15 -10.00 7.66
CA ASP A 170 0.84 -10.84 6.98
C ASP A 170 2.19 -10.12 6.93
N ILE A 171 3.23 -10.79 7.40
CA ILE A 171 4.60 -10.26 7.45
C ILE A 171 5.52 -11.30 6.82
N ASP A 172 6.21 -10.95 5.75
CA ASP A 172 7.20 -11.79 5.11
C ASP A 172 8.40 -12.05 6.05
N VAL A 173 8.39 -13.20 6.73
CA VAL A 173 9.43 -13.60 7.68
C VAL A 173 10.18 -14.81 7.11
N PRO A 174 11.52 -14.78 7.08
CA PRO A 174 12.43 -13.81 7.72
C PRO A 174 12.63 -12.50 6.95
N GLY A 175 12.21 -12.37 5.71
CA GLY A 175 12.53 -11.30 4.79
C GLY A 175 13.76 -11.61 3.92
N ALA A 176 14.16 -10.66 3.07
CA ALA A 176 15.17 -10.84 2.03
C ALA A 176 16.57 -10.38 2.42
N TYR A 177 16.70 -9.29 3.19
CA TYR A 177 17.98 -8.63 3.48
C TYR A 177 18.31 -8.61 4.96
N GLU A 178 19.58 -8.85 5.27
CA GLU A 178 20.08 -8.82 6.64
C GLU A 178 20.41 -7.39 7.08
N LEU A 179 19.89 -6.97 8.23
CA LEU A 179 20.05 -5.64 8.81
C LEU A 179 21.08 -5.65 9.95
N THR A 180 21.84 -4.56 10.07
CA THR A 180 22.75 -4.33 11.21
C THR A 180 22.01 -4.38 12.54
N ALA A 181 22.72 -4.74 13.60
CA ALA A 181 22.17 -4.66 14.94
C ALA A 181 21.78 -3.20 15.28
N TYR A 182 20.62 -3.03 15.88
CA TYR A 182 20.18 -1.75 16.43
C TYR A 182 20.55 -1.69 17.90
N SER A 183 21.40 -0.72 18.27
CA SER A 183 21.79 -0.52 19.67
C SER A 183 20.59 -0.09 20.51
N SER A 184 20.59 -0.46 21.79
CA SER A 184 19.50 -0.08 22.71
C SER A 184 19.26 1.43 22.73
N GLY A 185 18.01 1.83 22.56
CA GLY A 185 17.57 3.22 22.55
C GLY A 185 16.13 3.30 22.07
N GLU A 186 15.26 3.86 22.92
CA GLU A 186 13.85 4.04 22.54
C GLU A 186 13.69 5.01 21.37
N THR A 187 12.99 4.59 20.35
CA THR A 187 12.64 5.41 19.20
C THR A 187 11.20 5.14 18.74
N ASN A 188 10.69 6.00 17.90
CA ASN A 188 9.37 5.86 17.30
C ASN A 188 9.30 4.57 16.46
N ALA A 189 8.32 3.71 16.75
CA ALA A 189 8.17 2.42 16.09
C ALA A 189 7.95 2.55 14.56
N PHE A 190 7.13 3.51 14.13
CA PHE A 190 6.89 3.77 12.71
C PHE A 190 8.18 4.16 11.96
N ASN A 191 8.97 5.06 12.55
CA ASN A 191 10.22 5.48 11.95
C ASN A 191 11.23 4.33 11.87
N LEU A 192 11.34 3.52 12.93
CA LEU A 192 12.28 2.40 12.96
C LEU A 192 11.90 1.31 11.96
N ALA A 193 10.61 0.96 11.88
CA ALA A 193 10.09 0.02 10.90
C ALA A 193 10.23 0.57 9.46
N GLY A 194 9.97 1.86 9.26
CA GLY A 194 10.17 2.51 7.96
C GLY A 194 11.63 2.52 7.50
N ILE A 195 12.59 2.73 8.41
CA ILE A 195 14.02 2.63 8.08
C ILE A 195 14.38 1.19 7.68
N ALA A 196 13.87 0.19 8.40
CA ALA A 196 14.09 -1.22 8.06
C ALA A 196 13.50 -1.57 6.69
N ALA A 197 12.23 -1.23 6.45
CA ALA A 197 11.54 -1.46 5.20
C ALA A 197 12.22 -0.75 4.00
N ASN A 198 12.58 0.53 4.14
CA ASN A 198 13.29 1.28 3.10
C ASN A 198 14.66 0.68 2.77
N SER A 199 15.40 0.24 3.81
CA SER A 199 16.72 -0.37 3.61
C SER A 199 16.63 -1.68 2.82
N ALA A 200 15.59 -2.45 3.03
CA ALA A 200 15.33 -3.71 2.34
C ALA A 200 14.46 -3.55 1.07
N ARG A 201 14.05 -2.33 0.73
CA ARG A 201 13.11 -2.08 -0.38
C ARG A 201 11.77 -2.82 -0.24
N GLY A 202 11.41 -3.20 0.95
CA GLY A 202 10.11 -3.76 1.28
C GLY A 202 9.06 -2.67 1.51
N ILE A 203 7.83 -3.07 1.73
CA ILE A 203 6.68 -2.19 1.92
C ILE A 203 5.98 -2.54 3.22
N LEU A 204 5.94 -1.58 4.15
CA LEU A 204 5.12 -1.68 5.36
C LEU A 204 3.81 -0.92 5.15
N TYR A 205 2.68 -1.59 5.20
CA TYR A 205 1.39 -0.99 4.90
C TYR A 205 0.25 -1.54 5.77
N GLU A 206 -0.90 -0.90 5.67
CA GLU A 206 -2.14 -1.35 6.30
C GLU A 206 -3.00 -2.09 5.29
N GLY A 207 -3.45 -3.27 5.64
CA GLY A 207 -4.51 -3.94 4.92
C GLY A 207 -5.87 -3.23 5.06
N ARG A 208 -6.81 -3.54 4.18
CA ARG A 208 -8.20 -3.01 4.24
C ARG A 208 -8.91 -3.39 5.56
N ASP A 209 -8.48 -4.44 6.22
CA ASP A 209 -8.95 -4.91 7.53
C ASP A 209 -8.28 -4.20 8.71
N GLY A 210 -7.39 -3.24 8.45
CA GLY A 210 -6.67 -2.45 9.43
C GLY A 210 -5.46 -3.15 10.05
N ARG A 211 -5.05 -4.32 9.55
CA ARG A 211 -3.84 -5.02 10.01
C ARG A 211 -2.60 -4.45 9.32
N LEU A 212 -1.48 -4.56 10.01
CA LEU A 212 -0.17 -4.15 9.52
C LEU A 212 0.49 -5.31 8.79
N ASN A 213 0.80 -5.09 7.53
CA ASN A 213 1.42 -6.06 6.64
C ASN A 213 2.81 -5.58 6.24
N TYR A 214 3.69 -6.52 5.93
CA TYR A 214 5.00 -6.23 5.38
C TYR A 214 5.32 -7.20 4.25
N ASP A 215 5.54 -6.64 3.07
CA ASP A 215 5.98 -7.35 1.89
C ASP A 215 7.46 -7.06 1.66
N ASP A 216 8.28 -8.09 1.54
CA ASP A 216 9.67 -7.95 1.18
C ASP A 216 9.87 -7.66 -0.33
N VAL A 217 11.10 -7.50 -0.76
CA VAL A 217 11.42 -7.17 -2.16
C VAL A 217 10.98 -8.26 -3.15
N SER A 218 10.81 -9.50 -2.71
CA SER A 218 10.42 -10.64 -3.56
C SER A 218 8.90 -10.73 -3.77
N PHE A 219 8.10 -10.11 -2.94
CA PHE A 219 6.64 -10.19 -2.96
C PHE A 219 6.06 -9.94 -4.36
N ARG A 220 6.47 -8.86 -5.03
CA ARG A 220 5.92 -8.47 -6.33
C ARG A 220 6.14 -9.51 -7.43
N ILE A 221 7.30 -10.15 -7.45
CA ILE A 221 7.61 -11.22 -8.41
C ILE A 221 6.75 -12.44 -8.11
N ASN A 222 6.66 -12.81 -6.83
CA ASN A 222 5.87 -13.95 -6.38
C ASN A 222 4.38 -13.74 -6.64
N GLU A 223 3.90 -12.50 -6.46
CA GLU A 223 2.51 -12.13 -6.70
C GLU A 223 2.13 -12.27 -8.18
N VAL A 224 2.96 -11.76 -9.08
CA VAL A 224 2.76 -11.95 -10.54
C VAL A 224 2.82 -13.43 -10.92
N ALA A 225 3.72 -14.20 -10.33
CA ALA A 225 3.85 -15.63 -10.63
C ALA A 225 2.64 -16.45 -10.14
N THR A 226 2.02 -16.03 -9.04
CA THR A 226 0.92 -16.75 -8.39
C THR A 226 -0.45 -16.35 -8.97
N ASN A 227 -0.72 -15.05 -9.07
CA ASN A 227 -2.04 -14.50 -9.38
C ASN A 227 -2.12 -13.91 -10.81
N GLY A 228 -0.97 -13.69 -11.48
CA GLY A 228 -0.94 -13.03 -12.79
C GLY A 228 -1.29 -11.55 -12.68
N TYR A 229 -1.79 -10.99 -13.78
CA TYR A 229 -2.20 -9.59 -13.84
C TYR A 229 -3.72 -9.45 -13.93
N THR A 230 -4.31 -8.53 -13.17
CA THR A 230 -5.69 -8.09 -13.38
C THR A 230 -5.73 -7.10 -14.54
N THR A 231 -6.43 -7.45 -15.61
CA THR A 231 -6.54 -6.61 -16.81
C THR A 231 -7.65 -5.58 -16.64
N ILE A 232 -7.31 -4.30 -16.76
CA ILE A 232 -8.26 -3.18 -16.71
C ILE A 232 -8.47 -2.61 -18.12
N PRO A 233 -9.66 -2.80 -18.72
CA PRO A 233 -9.98 -2.21 -20.02
C PRO A 233 -9.98 -0.68 -19.96
N THR A 234 -9.41 -0.02 -20.96
CA THR A 234 -9.27 1.45 -20.99
C THR A 234 -10.63 2.18 -20.96
N ASN A 235 -11.69 1.55 -21.46
CA ASN A 235 -13.03 2.14 -21.50
C ASN A 235 -13.71 2.25 -20.13
N VAL A 236 -13.20 1.63 -19.08
CA VAL A 236 -13.70 1.77 -17.70
C VAL A 236 -12.93 2.84 -16.91
N ILE A 237 -11.85 3.38 -17.47
CA ILE A 237 -11.02 4.43 -16.84
C ILE A 237 -11.56 5.80 -17.23
N LEU A 238 -11.59 6.75 -16.29
CA LEU A 238 -11.90 8.15 -16.59
C LEU A 238 -10.80 8.75 -17.47
N ALA A 239 -11.14 9.09 -18.71
CA ALA A 239 -10.18 9.64 -19.68
C ALA A 239 -9.51 10.94 -19.21
N SER A 240 -10.19 11.75 -18.38
CA SER A 240 -9.62 12.98 -17.82
C SER A 240 -8.47 12.74 -16.86
N ASN A 241 -8.36 11.53 -16.28
CA ASN A 241 -7.37 11.16 -15.29
C ASN A 241 -6.33 10.17 -15.85
N LEU A 242 -6.44 9.81 -17.11
CA LEU A 242 -5.44 8.97 -17.79
C LEU A 242 -4.34 9.87 -18.35
N SER A 243 -3.22 9.95 -17.67
CA SER A 243 -2.09 10.76 -18.08
C SER A 243 -0.77 10.04 -17.81
N SER A 244 0.19 10.25 -18.66
CA SER A 244 1.57 9.78 -18.45
C SER A 244 2.49 10.94 -18.12
N ILE A 245 3.55 10.62 -17.42
CA ILE A 245 4.57 11.58 -17.03
C ILE A 245 5.96 10.99 -17.28
N GLU A 246 6.88 11.85 -17.66
CA GLU A 246 8.29 11.54 -17.81
C GLU A 246 9.07 12.67 -17.13
N ARG A 247 9.91 12.33 -16.16
CA ARG A 247 10.58 13.30 -15.29
C ARG A 247 12.08 13.07 -15.25
N MET A 248 12.83 14.15 -15.34
CA MET A 248 14.27 14.12 -15.13
C MET A 248 14.64 13.86 -13.66
N SER A 249 13.77 14.20 -12.72
CA SER A 249 13.95 13.90 -11.30
C SER A 249 13.94 12.41 -10.97
N ASP A 250 13.42 11.58 -11.87
CA ASP A 250 13.33 10.13 -11.66
C ASP A 250 14.58 9.40 -12.15
N LEU A 251 15.51 10.14 -12.78
CA LEU A 251 16.79 9.61 -13.26
C LEU A 251 17.83 9.52 -12.12
N ALA A 252 18.55 8.41 -12.13
CA ALA A 252 19.70 8.17 -11.26
C ALA A 252 20.76 7.39 -12.06
N ASN A 253 21.92 8.00 -12.34
CA ASN A 253 22.99 7.40 -13.12
C ASN A 253 24.36 7.41 -12.41
N ASP A 254 24.36 7.90 -11.18
CA ASP A 254 25.49 7.84 -10.23
C ASP A 254 24.90 7.52 -8.85
N VAL A 255 25.04 6.26 -8.41
CA VAL A 255 24.34 5.74 -7.23
C VAL A 255 25.35 5.35 -6.19
N THR A 256 25.14 5.85 -4.98
CA THR A 256 25.90 5.46 -3.78
C THR A 256 24.96 4.93 -2.71
N VAL A 257 25.17 3.69 -2.29
CA VAL A 257 24.45 3.07 -1.16
C VAL A 257 25.37 3.04 0.05
N ILE A 258 24.88 3.62 1.15
CA ILE A 258 25.59 3.62 2.44
C ILE A 258 25.02 2.47 3.28
N TYR A 259 25.90 1.59 3.77
CA TYR A 259 25.54 0.44 4.58
C TYR A 259 26.51 0.24 5.75
N LYS A 260 26.26 -0.68 6.62
CA LYS A 260 27.16 -1.18 7.69
C LYS A 260 28.11 -0.12 8.27
N ASN A 261 27.58 0.75 9.13
CA ASN A 261 28.38 1.78 9.82
C ASN A 261 29.11 2.77 8.88
N GLY A 262 28.50 3.08 7.71
CA GLY A 262 29.02 4.10 6.80
C GLY A 262 29.94 3.58 5.71
N GLN A 263 30.01 2.26 5.48
CA GLN A 263 30.61 1.71 4.27
C GLN A 263 29.74 2.08 3.06
N THR A 264 30.32 2.12 1.87
CA THR A 264 29.64 2.55 0.65
C THR A 264 29.90 1.60 -0.50
N GLU A 265 28.83 1.28 -1.24
CA GLU A 265 28.88 0.72 -2.57
C GLU A 265 28.46 1.79 -3.58
N THR A 266 29.17 1.87 -4.71
CA THR A 266 28.95 2.93 -5.71
C THR A 266 29.13 2.38 -7.10
N ALA A 267 28.19 2.69 -8.00
CA ALA A 267 28.35 2.46 -9.42
C ALA A 267 27.71 3.57 -10.27
N THR A 268 28.12 3.67 -11.52
CA THR A 268 27.71 4.72 -12.46
C THR A 268 27.40 4.14 -13.84
N ASP A 269 26.42 4.74 -14.52
CA ASP A 269 26.16 4.50 -15.95
C ASP A 269 26.79 5.60 -16.79
N ALA A 270 27.96 5.32 -17.37
CA ALA A 270 28.71 6.28 -18.17
C ALA A 270 27.96 6.73 -19.45
N THR A 271 27.12 5.86 -20.02
CA THR A 271 26.32 6.17 -21.20
C THR A 271 25.25 7.21 -20.86
N SER A 272 24.50 6.95 -19.79
CA SER A 272 23.49 7.87 -19.27
C SER A 272 24.10 9.20 -18.83
N ILE A 273 25.26 9.18 -18.14
CA ILE A 273 25.97 10.42 -17.75
C ILE A 273 26.37 11.24 -18.98
N SER A 274 26.82 10.59 -20.05
CA SER A 274 27.16 11.29 -21.30
C SER A 274 25.96 11.95 -21.98
N GLU A 275 24.77 11.37 -21.83
CA GLU A 275 23.55 11.83 -22.50
C GLU A 275 22.79 12.88 -21.66
N TYR A 276 22.63 12.63 -20.35
CA TYR A 276 21.78 13.44 -19.45
C TYR A 276 22.55 14.25 -18.43
N GLY A 277 23.88 14.09 -18.32
CA GLY A 277 24.69 14.63 -17.24
C GLY A 277 24.67 13.72 -16.01
N GLN A 278 25.54 14.03 -15.05
CA GLN A 278 25.61 13.29 -13.79
C GLN A 278 24.42 13.61 -12.87
N LEU A 279 23.66 12.59 -12.53
CA LEU A 279 22.48 12.65 -11.65
C LEU A 279 22.71 11.68 -10.49
N ALA A 280 23.27 12.21 -9.40
CA ALA A 280 23.71 11.43 -8.27
C ALA A 280 22.59 11.20 -7.24
N VAL A 281 22.47 9.96 -6.74
CA VAL A 281 21.57 9.55 -5.66
C VAL A 281 22.37 8.87 -4.56
N ASN A 282 22.15 9.31 -3.32
CA ASN A 282 22.71 8.68 -2.12
C ASN A 282 21.59 8.01 -1.33
N VAL A 283 21.69 6.69 -1.15
CA VAL A 283 20.72 5.88 -0.41
C VAL A 283 21.37 5.45 0.91
N SER A 284 20.83 5.92 2.02
CA SER A 284 21.28 5.51 3.35
C SER A 284 20.47 4.30 3.82
N THR A 285 21.15 3.22 4.18
CA THR A 285 20.54 1.97 4.63
C THR A 285 21.12 1.49 5.95
N VAL A 286 20.45 0.53 6.57
CA VAL A 286 20.93 -0.23 7.71
C VAL A 286 21.25 -1.68 7.34
N LEU A 287 21.58 -1.93 6.07
CA LEU A 287 22.02 -3.24 5.59
C LEU A 287 23.35 -3.67 6.25
N GLU A 288 23.50 -4.97 6.45
CA GLU A 288 24.72 -5.55 7.03
C GLU A 288 25.75 -5.94 5.96
N ASN A 289 25.29 -6.41 4.79
CA ASN A 289 26.14 -7.04 3.79
C ASN A 289 26.42 -6.09 2.60
N ASP A 290 27.63 -6.18 2.05
CA ASP A 290 28.05 -5.50 0.83
C ASP A 290 27.28 -5.96 -0.40
N TYR A 291 27.06 -7.27 -0.53
CA TYR A 291 26.28 -7.85 -1.63
C TYR A 291 24.84 -7.30 -1.71
N ASP A 292 24.19 -7.12 -0.56
CA ASP A 292 22.85 -6.53 -0.50
C ASP A 292 22.87 -5.05 -0.95
N ALA A 293 23.92 -4.31 -0.57
CA ALA A 293 24.12 -2.93 -1.00
C ALA A 293 24.40 -2.83 -2.50
N GLU A 294 25.23 -3.73 -3.07
CA GLU A 294 25.50 -3.85 -4.50
C GLU A 294 24.19 -4.11 -5.28
N THR A 295 23.35 -5.02 -4.80
CA THR A 295 22.04 -5.31 -5.40
C THR A 295 21.15 -4.07 -5.48
N ILE A 296 21.18 -3.20 -4.47
CA ILE A 296 20.43 -1.93 -4.48
C ILE A 296 21.01 -0.94 -5.49
N VAL A 297 22.34 -0.83 -5.59
CA VAL A 297 22.99 0.01 -6.61
C VAL A 297 22.59 -0.43 -8.01
N ASP A 298 22.67 -1.73 -8.30
CA ASP A 298 22.29 -2.32 -9.60
C ASP A 298 20.82 -2.08 -9.93
N TYR A 299 19.95 -2.18 -8.92
CA TYR A 299 18.53 -1.84 -9.09
C TYR A 299 18.34 -0.41 -9.57
N TYR A 300 18.93 0.56 -8.88
CA TYR A 300 18.75 1.97 -9.28
C TYR A 300 19.30 2.22 -10.69
N LEU A 301 20.46 1.70 -11.04
CA LEU A 301 21.03 1.89 -12.37
C LEU A 301 20.21 1.19 -13.46
N SER A 302 19.77 -0.04 -13.24
CA SER A 302 18.98 -0.78 -14.24
C SER A 302 17.59 -0.19 -14.46
N THR A 303 16.99 0.39 -13.42
CA THR A 303 15.62 0.92 -13.50
C THR A 303 15.55 2.40 -13.81
N ARG A 304 16.59 3.21 -13.45
CA ARG A 304 16.53 4.67 -13.46
C ARG A 304 17.63 5.38 -14.23
N SER A 305 18.52 4.66 -14.92
CA SER A 305 19.55 5.33 -15.71
C SER A 305 19.04 6.00 -17.00
N ILE A 306 17.84 5.63 -17.45
CA ILE A 306 17.20 6.20 -18.64
C ILE A 306 15.80 6.77 -18.30
N PRO A 307 15.37 7.86 -19.00
CA PRO A 307 14.02 8.39 -18.82
C PRO A 307 12.97 7.34 -19.19
N ARG A 308 11.95 7.22 -18.37
CA ARG A 308 10.82 6.33 -18.61
C ARG A 308 9.51 7.10 -18.52
N ARG A 309 8.58 6.76 -19.40
CA ARG A 309 7.23 7.29 -19.36
C ARG A 309 6.41 6.39 -18.42
N SER A 310 5.83 6.97 -17.38
CA SER A 310 5.04 6.24 -16.39
C SER A 310 3.60 6.75 -16.32
N LEU A 311 2.66 5.87 -15.97
CA LEU A 311 1.32 6.21 -15.56
C LEU A 311 1.33 6.37 -14.04
N SER A 312 0.99 7.56 -13.54
CA SER A 312 1.04 7.80 -12.09
C SER A 312 -0.23 7.36 -11.36
N SER A 313 -1.38 7.47 -12.00
CA SER A 313 -2.65 7.05 -11.42
C SER A 313 -3.73 6.87 -12.48
N ILE A 314 -4.75 6.08 -12.14
CA ILE A 314 -5.99 5.91 -12.90
C ILE A 314 -7.17 6.07 -11.94
N THR A 315 -8.31 6.57 -12.46
CA THR A 315 -9.55 6.65 -11.70
C THR A 315 -10.64 5.86 -12.41
N ILE A 316 -11.33 5.02 -11.68
CA ILE A 316 -12.33 4.08 -12.17
C ILE A 316 -13.65 4.31 -11.42
N PRO A 317 -14.73 4.68 -12.12
CA PRO A 317 -16.07 4.71 -11.52
C PRO A 317 -16.64 3.29 -11.47
N LEU A 318 -16.87 2.75 -10.27
CA LEU A 318 -17.31 1.36 -10.12
C LEU A 318 -18.77 1.10 -10.56
N GLN A 319 -19.59 2.13 -10.69
CA GLN A 319 -20.99 2.02 -11.11
C GLN A 319 -21.19 1.91 -12.63
N LEU A 320 -20.12 1.86 -13.43
CA LEU A 320 -20.24 1.78 -14.89
C LEU A 320 -20.95 0.50 -15.35
N ASP A 321 -22.01 0.63 -16.13
CA ASP A 321 -22.76 -0.51 -16.70
C ASP A 321 -21.90 -1.35 -17.68
N SER A 322 -20.87 -0.77 -18.26
CA SER A 322 -19.94 -1.44 -19.17
C SER A 322 -18.87 -2.29 -18.48
N MET A 323 -18.76 -2.19 -17.14
CA MET A 323 -17.81 -2.96 -16.36
C MET A 323 -18.35 -4.36 -16.07
N GLU A 324 -17.53 -5.38 -16.30
CA GLU A 324 -17.85 -6.75 -15.93
C GLU A 324 -17.85 -6.93 -14.41
N ASN A 325 -18.76 -7.77 -13.91
CA ASN A 325 -18.90 -7.99 -12.46
C ASN A 325 -17.64 -8.56 -11.83
N VAL A 326 -16.97 -9.51 -12.50
CA VAL A 326 -15.74 -10.10 -11.98
C VAL A 326 -14.67 -9.02 -11.77
N LEU A 327 -14.45 -8.17 -12.78
CA LEU A 327 -13.49 -7.07 -12.66
C LEU A 327 -13.90 -6.08 -11.55
N ARG A 328 -15.20 -5.82 -11.39
CA ARG A 328 -15.71 -4.93 -10.34
C ARG A 328 -15.40 -5.50 -8.95
N ASP A 329 -15.64 -6.79 -8.75
CA ASP A 329 -15.36 -7.47 -7.48
C ASP A 329 -13.85 -7.50 -7.20
N ASP A 330 -13.01 -7.78 -8.20
CA ASP A 330 -11.54 -7.68 -8.08
C ASP A 330 -11.09 -6.27 -7.66
N LEU A 331 -11.71 -5.22 -8.24
CA LEU A 331 -11.39 -3.83 -7.91
C LEU A 331 -11.92 -3.40 -6.53
N ILE A 332 -13.02 -3.97 -6.06
CA ILE A 332 -13.50 -3.76 -4.69
C ILE A 332 -12.53 -4.38 -3.68
N GLU A 333 -11.94 -5.50 -4.05
CA GLU A 333 -10.95 -6.21 -3.24
C GLU A 333 -9.50 -5.77 -3.45
N VAL A 334 -9.26 -4.67 -4.17
CA VAL A 334 -7.92 -4.16 -4.48
C VAL A 334 -7.04 -4.01 -3.22
N TYR A 335 -5.75 -4.31 -3.39
CA TYR A 335 -4.73 -4.25 -2.33
C TYR A 335 -3.42 -3.64 -2.84
N ASN A 336 -2.57 -3.20 -1.92
CA ASN A 336 -1.23 -2.71 -2.25
C ASN A 336 -0.37 -3.84 -2.82
N GLY A 337 0.33 -3.57 -3.92
CA GLY A 337 1.12 -4.59 -4.61
C GLY A 337 0.35 -5.42 -5.64
N MET A 338 -0.97 -5.23 -5.80
CA MET A 338 -1.78 -5.93 -6.80
C MET A 338 -1.24 -5.68 -8.21
N PRO A 339 -0.94 -6.74 -9.00
CA PRO A 339 -0.44 -6.58 -10.36
C PRO A 339 -1.55 -6.19 -11.34
N LEU A 340 -1.30 -5.18 -12.15
CA LEU A 340 -2.25 -4.67 -13.14
C LEU A 340 -1.68 -4.67 -14.55
N ASP A 341 -2.53 -4.94 -15.53
CA ASP A 341 -2.27 -4.85 -16.98
C ASP A 341 -3.29 -3.91 -17.62
N LEU A 342 -2.81 -2.86 -18.29
CA LEU A 342 -3.61 -1.86 -18.97
C LEU A 342 -3.10 -1.68 -20.41
N ASN A 343 -4.01 -1.44 -21.32
CA ASN A 343 -3.67 -1.08 -22.70
C ASN A 343 -4.13 0.38 -22.99
N PRO A 344 -3.37 1.39 -22.55
CA PRO A 344 -3.71 2.78 -22.79
C PRO A 344 -3.47 3.15 -24.25
N PRO A 345 -4.06 4.27 -24.76
CA PRO A 345 -3.74 4.77 -26.09
C PRO A 345 -2.23 5.08 -26.23
N ASP A 346 -1.63 4.77 -27.40
CA ASP A 346 -0.19 5.02 -27.69
C ASP A 346 0.21 6.49 -27.50
N SER A 347 -0.73 7.43 -27.64
CA SER A 347 -0.47 8.85 -27.38
C SER A 347 -0.17 9.16 -25.90
N ILE A 348 -0.61 8.29 -24.99
CA ILE A 348 -0.40 8.40 -23.55
C ILE A 348 0.78 7.51 -23.15
N TYR A 349 0.73 6.23 -23.52
CA TYR A 349 1.75 5.26 -23.17
C TYR A 349 1.91 4.28 -24.34
N VAL A 350 3.13 4.00 -24.76
CA VAL A 350 3.39 3.14 -25.93
C VAL A 350 3.42 1.69 -25.47
N GLY A 351 2.51 0.88 -26.01
CA GLY A 351 2.35 -0.53 -25.65
C GLY A 351 1.50 -0.77 -24.41
N ASP A 352 1.58 -1.97 -23.88
CA ASP A 352 0.85 -2.37 -22.68
C ASP A 352 1.57 -1.86 -21.42
N PHE A 353 0.84 -1.23 -20.51
CA PHE A 353 1.35 -0.88 -19.20
C PHE A 353 1.15 -2.05 -18.25
N ARG A 354 2.21 -2.53 -17.66
CA ARG A 354 2.20 -3.50 -16.56
C ARG A 354 2.82 -2.86 -15.33
N GLY A 355 2.18 -3.02 -14.21
CA GLY A 355 2.63 -2.39 -12.98
C GLY A 355 1.89 -2.87 -11.75
N PHE A 356 2.11 -2.19 -10.64
CA PHE A 356 1.56 -2.53 -9.34
C PHE A 356 0.81 -1.36 -8.74
N VAL A 357 -0.19 -1.67 -7.93
CA VAL A 357 -0.90 -0.69 -7.10
C VAL A 357 -0.02 -0.29 -5.92
N GLU A 358 0.27 1.01 -5.80
CA GLU A 358 1.05 1.58 -4.69
C GLU A 358 0.18 2.22 -3.61
N GLY A 359 -0.96 2.70 -4.01
CA GLY A 359 -1.90 3.31 -3.09
C GLY A 359 -3.28 3.43 -3.69
N ILE A 360 -4.24 3.63 -2.83
CA ILE A 360 -5.66 3.52 -3.14
C ILE A 360 -6.37 4.75 -2.55
N THR A 361 -7.20 5.39 -3.37
CA THR A 361 -8.10 6.44 -2.90
C THR A 361 -9.53 6.08 -3.28
N TRP A 362 -10.40 6.03 -2.28
CA TRP A 362 -11.83 5.90 -2.45
C TRP A 362 -12.51 7.25 -2.26
N THR A 363 -13.42 7.57 -3.18
CA THR A 363 -14.34 8.70 -3.03
C THR A 363 -15.75 8.17 -3.21
N ILE A 364 -16.51 8.17 -2.14
CA ILE A 364 -17.82 7.52 -2.05
C ILE A 364 -18.85 8.60 -1.73
N ASN A 365 -19.83 8.72 -2.58
CA ASN A 365 -21.07 9.49 -2.38
C ASN A 365 -22.23 8.51 -2.31
N GLN A 366 -23.42 9.01 -2.04
CA GLN A 366 -24.62 8.18 -1.92
C GLN A 366 -24.89 7.28 -3.15
N TYR A 367 -24.49 7.74 -4.37
CA TYR A 367 -24.79 7.05 -5.63
C TYR A 367 -23.57 6.70 -6.47
N GLU A 368 -22.40 7.18 -6.08
CA GLU A 368 -21.19 7.05 -6.88
C GLU A 368 -20.02 6.63 -6.04
N VAL A 369 -19.24 5.69 -6.56
CA VAL A 369 -17.99 5.24 -5.99
C VAL A 369 -16.90 5.37 -7.03
N PHE A 370 -15.90 6.19 -6.74
CA PHE A 370 -14.70 6.36 -7.54
C PHE A 370 -13.52 5.71 -6.83
N LEU A 371 -12.84 4.84 -7.53
CA LEU A 371 -11.60 4.22 -7.12
C LEU A 371 -10.45 4.86 -7.89
N THR A 372 -9.51 5.48 -7.20
CA THR A 372 -8.26 5.96 -7.80
C THR A 372 -7.11 5.09 -7.32
N LEU A 373 -6.37 4.51 -8.27
CA LEU A 373 -5.21 3.68 -8.03
C LEU A 373 -3.95 4.46 -8.40
N TYR A 374 -2.99 4.54 -7.48
CA TYR A 374 -1.64 5.02 -7.77
C TYR A 374 -0.80 3.85 -8.24
N LEU A 375 -0.02 4.05 -9.28
CA LEU A 375 0.63 2.98 -10.03
C LEU A 375 2.14 3.18 -10.10
N THR A 376 2.86 2.06 -10.08
CA THR A 376 4.28 2.02 -10.47
C THR A 376 4.45 0.97 -11.56
N GLU A 377 5.17 1.34 -12.61
CA GLU A 377 5.51 0.42 -13.70
C GLU A 377 6.35 -0.76 -13.18
N TYR A 378 6.08 -1.94 -13.70
CA TYR A 378 6.84 -3.15 -13.38
C TYR A 378 8.36 -2.94 -13.50
N ALA A 379 8.79 -2.32 -14.60
CA ALA A 379 10.20 -2.03 -14.87
C ALA A 379 10.89 -1.09 -13.88
N LEU A 380 10.12 -0.31 -13.09
CA LEU A 380 10.64 0.55 -12.02
C LEU A 380 10.62 -0.11 -10.65
N SER A 381 10.01 -1.26 -10.51
CA SER A 381 9.79 -1.89 -9.20
C SER A 381 10.49 -3.23 -9.03
N VAL A 382 10.82 -3.90 -10.12
CA VAL A 382 11.43 -5.23 -10.11
C VAL A 382 12.72 -5.22 -10.90
N VAL A 383 13.80 -5.75 -10.34
CA VAL A 383 15.02 -6.01 -11.08
C VAL A 383 14.84 -7.30 -11.86
N ALA A 384 14.85 -7.18 -13.17
CA ALA A 384 14.86 -8.34 -14.03
C ALA A 384 16.21 -9.07 -13.94
N GLN A 385 16.18 -10.38 -13.84
CA GLN A 385 17.41 -11.19 -13.83
C GLN A 385 18.07 -11.17 -15.21
N ASN A 386 19.38 -11.01 -15.25
CA ASN A 386 20.14 -11.19 -16.49
C ASN A 386 20.18 -12.65 -16.88
N TRP A 387 20.31 -12.95 -18.18
CA TRP A 387 20.39 -14.31 -18.70
C TRP A 387 21.46 -15.19 -18.05
N ASN A 388 22.57 -14.60 -17.59
CA ASN A 388 23.60 -15.32 -16.89
C ASN A 388 23.22 -15.74 -15.46
N GLN A 389 22.14 -15.22 -14.92
CA GLN A 389 21.58 -15.53 -13.59
C GLN A 389 20.47 -16.59 -13.68
N VAL A 390 19.97 -16.89 -14.88
CA VAL A 390 18.98 -17.97 -15.08
C VAL A 390 19.64 -19.33 -14.87
N SER A 391 19.02 -20.18 -14.06
CA SER A 391 19.52 -21.52 -13.81
C SER A 391 19.68 -22.31 -15.12
N PRO A 392 20.85 -22.90 -15.40
CA PRO A 392 21.05 -23.71 -16.60
C PRO A 392 20.17 -24.98 -16.65
N SER A 393 19.47 -25.30 -15.57
CA SER A 393 18.49 -26.39 -15.49
C SER A 393 17.09 -25.98 -15.94
N GLU A 394 16.84 -24.71 -16.19
CA GLU A 394 15.55 -24.21 -16.61
C GLU A 394 15.33 -24.46 -18.12
N ALA A 395 14.23 -25.10 -18.46
CA ALA A 395 13.92 -25.41 -19.84
C ALA A 395 13.23 -24.21 -20.53
N TRP A 396 13.51 -23.98 -21.81
CA TRP A 396 12.92 -22.90 -22.60
C TRP A 396 11.40 -22.80 -22.57
N ASN A 397 10.71 -23.90 -22.38
CA ASN A 397 9.26 -23.95 -22.29
C ASN A 397 8.70 -23.58 -20.91
N THR A 398 9.58 -23.42 -19.92
CA THR A 398 9.20 -22.96 -18.56
C THR A 398 9.55 -21.48 -18.36
N VAL A 399 10.33 -20.91 -19.27
CA VAL A 399 10.67 -19.47 -19.25
C VAL A 399 9.43 -18.67 -19.66
N SER A 400 9.05 -17.68 -18.88
CA SER A 400 7.89 -16.84 -19.15
C SER A 400 7.93 -16.23 -20.55
N GLY A 401 6.81 -16.26 -21.28
CA GLY A 401 6.67 -15.64 -22.60
C GLY A 401 6.76 -14.10 -22.61
N THR A 402 6.93 -13.48 -21.43
CA THR A 402 7.14 -12.04 -21.26
C THR A 402 8.61 -11.62 -21.36
N LEU A 403 9.50 -12.51 -21.79
CA LEU A 403 10.91 -12.22 -22.01
C LEU A 403 11.09 -11.15 -23.09
N ASP A 404 11.66 -10.01 -22.71
CA ASP A 404 12.09 -9.01 -23.67
C ASP A 404 13.52 -9.33 -24.15
N TRP A 405 13.60 -9.86 -25.36
CA TRP A 405 14.86 -10.18 -26.02
C TRP A 405 15.74 -8.94 -26.28
N ALA A 406 15.16 -7.77 -26.40
CA ALA A 406 15.92 -6.55 -26.68
C ALA A 406 16.78 -6.12 -25.49
N ASN A 407 16.32 -6.44 -24.28
CA ASN A 407 17.01 -6.09 -23.04
C ASN A 407 17.64 -7.30 -22.33
N ALA A 408 17.53 -8.50 -22.88
CA ALA A 408 18.10 -9.75 -22.33
C ALA A 408 17.78 -9.99 -20.84
N GLN A 409 16.58 -9.60 -20.39
CA GLN A 409 16.17 -9.69 -19.01
C GLN A 409 15.09 -10.77 -18.86
N VAL A 410 15.33 -11.73 -17.96
CA VAL A 410 14.36 -12.74 -17.56
C VAL A 410 13.65 -12.20 -16.32
N VAL A 411 12.36 -12.03 -16.46
CA VAL A 411 11.51 -11.78 -15.31
C VAL A 411 11.02 -13.12 -14.84
N ALA A 412 11.58 -13.61 -13.73
CA ALA A 412 11.18 -14.87 -13.12
C ALA A 412 9.79 -14.77 -12.50
#